data_7b150c364fa1629383674d90aa0d718a
#
_entry.id   7b150c364fa1629383674d90aa0d718a
#
_cell.length_a   1.000
_cell.length_b   1.000
_cell.length_c   1.000
_cell.angle_alpha   90.00
_cell.angle_beta   90.00
_cell.angle_gamma   90.00
#
_symmetry.space_group_name_H-M   'P 1'
#
loop_
_entity.id
_entity.type
_entity.pdbx_description
1 polymer ?
#
loop_
_entity_poly.entity_id
_entity_poly.type
_entity_poly.pdbx_seq_one_letter_code
_entity_poly.pdbx_strand_id
1 'polypeptide(L)'
;LASRRQRQMCIRDRCTRCVRFVAEVAGVEEIGMISRGEDAEITTYLEQSLTSELSGNVIDLCPVGALTSKPYAFNARPWELRKTESIDVMDAIGSSIRVDAKGAAVMRIMPRVNEEVNEEWLSDKSRFVWDGLGRQRLDTPYVRENGKLRPADWSEALSVVAEKLNGDASRIAVFAGDLACVEGMKAAKDLMTAVGVTALDCRLSGLSLIHI
;
A
#
# COMPACT_ATOMS: atom_id res chain seq x y z
N LEU A 1 -24.74 20.50 22.10
CA LEU A 1 -25.26 21.32 20.99
C LEU A 1 -24.21 21.37 19.89
N ALA A 2 -24.46 20.65 18.77
CA ALA A 2 -23.61 20.73 17.61
C ALA A 2 -23.50 22.18 17.14
N SER A 3 -22.29 22.66 16.91
CA SER A 3 -22.06 24.03 16.44
C SER A 3 -22.74 24.27 15.09
N ARG A 4 -23.03 25.54 14.76
CA ARG A 4 -23.61 25.92 13.48
C ARG A 4 -22.76 25.41 12.29
N ARG A 5 -21.45 25.28 12.47
CA ARG A 5 -20.52 24.65 11.51
C ARG A 5 -20.75 23.14 11.33
N GLN A 6 -21.00 22.41 12.40
CA GLN A 6 -21.32 20.98 12.34
C GLN A 6 -22.63 20.73 11.62
N ARG A 7 -23.66 21.58 11.87
CA ARG A 7 -24.93 21.49 11.14
C ARG A 7 -24.82 21.83 9.65
N GLN A 8 -23.96 22.76 9.26
CA GLN A 8 -23.71 23.07 7.85
C GLN A 8 -22.89 21.98 7.17
N MET A 9 -21.98 21.31 7.88
CA MET A 9 -21.32 20.10 7.38
C MET A 9 -22.35 19.00 7.12
N CYS A 10 -23.23 18.72 8.06
CA CYS A 10 -24.26 17.68 7.91
C CYS A 10 -25.14 17.88 6.66
N ILE A 11 -25.47 19.08 6.25
CA ILE A 11 -26.24 19.34 5.02
C ILE A 11 -25.44 19.02 3.75
N ARG A 12 -24.12 19.19 3.77
CA ARG A 12 -23.22 18.84 2.66
C ARG A 12 -22.86 17.36 2.67
N ASP A 13 -22.87 16.72 3.85
CA ASP A 13 -22.54 15.29 4.05
C ASP A 13 -23.57 14.35 3.42
N ARG A 14 -24.72 14.87 2.96
CA ARG A 14 -25.79 14.11 2.32
C ARG A 14 -25.67 14.02 0.80
N CYS A 15 -24.50 14.32 0.24
CA CYS A 15 -24.32 14.21 -1.22
C CYS A 15 -24.29 12.75 -1.73
N THR A 16 -24.24 11.77 -0.84
CA THR A 16 -24.29 10.32 -1.08
C THR A 16 -23.20 9.76 -2.02
N ARG A 17 -22.21 10.53 -2.41
CA ARG A 17 -21.12 10.07 -3.30
C ARG A 17 -20.38 8.86 -2.72
N CYS A 18 -20.06 8.90 -1.43
CA CYS A 18 -19.43 7.77 -0.74
C CYS A 18 -20.30 6.53 -0.71
N VAL A 19 -21.60 6.67 -0.44
CA VAL A 19 -22.56 5.55 -0.44
C VAL A 19 -22.64 4.93 -1.83
N ARG A 20 -22.81 5.75 -2.87
CA ARG A 20 -22.89 5.29 -4.26
C ARG A 20 -21.59 4.65 -4.72
N PHE A 21 -20.46 5.23 -4.39
CA PHE A 21 -19.16 4.67 -4.72
C PHE A 21 -18.98 3.26 -4.13
N VAL A 22 -19.29 3.10 -2.85
CA VAL A 22 -19.13 1.82 -2.16
C VAL A 22 -20.08 0.76 -2.74
N ALA A 23 -21.32 1.13 -3.08
CA ALA A 23 -22.30 0.22 -3.67
C ALA A 23 -22.03 -0.08 -5.16
N GLU A 24 -21.76 0.97 -5.97
CA GLU A 24 -21.70 0.85 -7.43
C GLU A 24 -20.30 0.49 -7.96
N VAL A 25 -19.23 0.99 -7.33
CA VAL A 25 -17.84 0.78 -7.77
C VAL A 25 -17.13 -0.28 -6.94
N ALA A 26 -17.18 -0.19 -5.62
CA ALA A 26 -16.55 -1.17 -4.74
C ALA A 26 -17.38 -2.47 -4.62
N GLY A 27 -18.66 -2.45 -4.99
CA GLY A 27 -19.52 -3.63 -5.02
C GLY A 27 -19.93 -4.17 -3.65
N VAL A 28 -19.84 -3.35 -2.60
CA VAL A 28 -20.21 -3.70 -1.22
C VAL A 28 -21.13 -2.63 -0.64
N GLU A 29 -22.14 -3.02 0.14
CA GLU A 29 -23.09 -2.09 0.76
C GLU A 29 -22.77 -1.88 2.25
N GLU A 30 -21.56 -1.40 2.56
CA GLU A 30 -21.10 -1.21 3.93
C GLU A 30 -21.42 0.17 4.50
N ILE A 31 -21.67 1.16 3.64
CA ILE A 31 -22.12 2.50 4.02
C ILE A 31 -23.53 2.72 3.51
N GLY A 32 -24.38 3.19 4.39
CA GLY A 32 -25.76 3.57 4.06
C GLY A 32 -26.13 4.93 4.59
N MET A 33 -27.30 5.38 4.24
CA MET A 33 -27.93 6.58 4.80
C MET A 33 -29.13 6.15 5.63
N ILE A 34 -29.12 6.49 6.91
CA ILE A 34 -30.25 6.28 7.82
C ILE A 34 -31.05 7.57 7.98
N SER A 35 -32.32 7.45 8.33
CA SER A 35 -33.25 8.56 8.50
C SER A 35 -33.46 9.39 7.24
N ARG A 36 -34.18 10.49 7.31
CA ARG A 36 -34.47 11.39 6.20
C ARG A 36 -34.58 12.85 6.68
N GLY A 37 -34.53 13.77 5.74
CA GLY A 37 -34.64 15.21 6.03
C GLY A 37 -33.40 15.70 6.80
N GLU A 38 -33.62 16.48 7.83
CA GLU A 38 -32.53 17.06 8.63
C GLU A 38 -31.76 16.05 9.49
N ASP A 39 -32.38 14.91 9.77
CA ASP A 39 -31.83 13.85 10.63
C ASP A 39 -31.14 12.73 9.80
N ALA A 40 -31.03 12.92 8.49
CA ALA A 40 -30.34 11.94 7.65
C ALA A 40 -28.85 11.90 7.98
N GLU A 41 -28.30 10.71 8.21
CA GLU A 41 -26.91 10.47 8.57
C GLU A 41 -26.32 9.37 7.71
N ILE A 42 -25.09 9.59 7.24
CA ILE A 42 -24.32 8.56 6.54
C ILE A 42 -23.49 7.82 7.58
N THR A 43 -23.73 6.53 7.69
CA THR A 43 -23.06 5.69 8.68
C THR A 43 -22.81 4.28 8.13
N THR A 44 -21.99 3.51 8.83
CA THR A 44 -21.80 2.08 8.56
C THR A 44 -22.86 1.27 9.33
N TYR A 45 -23.16 0.07 8.84
CA TYR A 45 -24.05 -0.84 9.54
C TYR A 45 -23.42 -1.29 10.87
N LEU A 46 -24.10 -1.03 11.99
CA LEU A 46 -23.65 -1.41 13.36
C LEU A 46 -22.19 -0.99 13.67
N GLU A 47 -21.76 0.17 13.20
CA GLU A 47 -20.40 0.68 13.41
C GLU A 47 -19.28 -0.25 12.89
N GLN A 48 -19.59 -1.15 11.97
CA GLN A 48 -18.60 -2.02 11.36
C GLN A 48 -17.60 -1.19 10.51
N SER A 49 -16.36 -1.66 10.47
CA SER A 49 -15.35 -1.06 9.60
C SER A 49 -15.60 -1.44 8.14
N LEU A 50 -15.22 -0.55 7.23
CA LEU A 50 -15.20 -0.85 5.80
C LEU A 50 -14.16 -1.92 5.51
N THR A 51 -14.56 -2.96 4.76
CA THR A 51 -13.69 -4.10 4.43
C THR A 51 -13.17 -4.06 3.00
N SER A 52 -13.77 -3.24 2.15
CA SER A 52 -13.35 -3.11 0.75
C SER A 52 -11.93 -2.55 0.63
N GLU A 53 -11.12 -3.15 -0.24
CA GLU A 53 -9.78 -2.66 -0.59
C GLU A 53 -9.76 -1.31 -1.30
N LEU A 54 -10.93 -0.80 -1.69
CA LEU A 54 -11.11 0.52 -2.31
C LEU A 54 -11.66 1.56 -1.33
N SER A 55 -11.81 1.21 -0.06
CA SER A 55 -12.48 2.06 0.94
C SER A 55 -11.86 3.45 1.09
N GLY A 56 -10.56 3.59 0.92
CA GLY A 56 -9.85 4.87 1.03
C GLY A 56 -10.22 5.89 -0.05
N ASN A 57 -10.82 5.48 -1.16
CA ASN A 57 -11.24 6.42 -2.21
C ASN A 57 -12.40 7.32 -1.78
N VAL A 58 -13.19 6.91 -0.80
CA VAL A 58 -14.26 7.78 -0.25
C VAL A 58 -13.71 9.07 0.38
N ILE A 59 -12.44 9.07 0.79
CA ILE A 59 -11.76 10.24 1.33
C ILE A 59 -11.60 11.31 0.26
N ASP A 60 -11.18 10.91 -0.94
CA ASP A 60 -10.96 11.81 -2.07
C ASP A 60 -12.29 12.27 -2.68
N LEU A 61 -13.31 11.41 -2.68
CA LEU A 61 -14.65 11.72 -3.15
C LEU A 61 -15.42 12.68 -2.25
N CYS A 62 -15.05 12.77 -0.96
CA CYS A 62 -15.74 13.62 -0.01
C CYS A 62 -15.39 15.11 -0.21
N PRO A 63 -16.30 15.94 -0.77
CA PRO A 63 -15.96 17.32 -1.14
C PRO A 63 -15.86 18.27 0.06
N VAL A 64 -16.27 17.83 1.23
CA VAL A 64 -16.37 18.65 2.45
C VAL A 64 -15.42 18.24 3.57
N GLY A 65 -14.64 17.15 3.36
CA GLY A 65 -13.72 16.64 4.37
C GLY A 65 -14.41 16.05 5.60
N ALA A 66 -15.61 15.51 5.44
CA ALA A 66 -16.28 14.72 6.49
C ALA A 66 -15.60 13.37 6.67
N LEU A 67 -15.14 12.78 5.57
CA LEU A 67 -14.33 11.57 5.57
C LEU A 67 -12.87 11.97 5.37
N THR A 68 -12.02 11.55 6.29
CA THR A 68 -10.60 11.92 6.29
C THR A 68 -9.72 10.70 6.53
N SER A 69 -8.50 10.76 5.99
CA SER A 69 -7.48 9.75 6.26
C SER A 69 -6.95 9.92 7.68
N LYS A 70 -7.19 8.94 8.54
CA LYS A 70 -6.73 8.97 9.93
C LYS A 70 -5.22 9.18 10.08
N PRO A 71 -4.34 8.54 9.28
CA PRO A 71 -2.91 8.78 9.35
C PRO A 71 -2.46 10.19 8.92
N TYR A 72 -3.22 10.82 8.05
CA TYR A 72 -2.87 12.14 7.50
C TYR A 72 -3.60 13.31 8.19
N ALA A 73 -4.79 13.08 8.75
CA ALA A 73 -5.62 14.15 9.32
C ALA A 73 -4.82 15.00 10.33
N PHE A 74 -4.86 16.32 10.15
CA PHE A 74 -4.21 17.34 10.99
C PHE A 74 -2.67 17.37 10.99
N ASN A 75 -1.99 16.52 10.21
CA ASN A 75 -0.52 16.45 10.18
C ASN A 75 0.13 17.50 9.27
N ALA A 76 -0.52 17.86 8.16
CA ALA A 76 -0.01 18.86 7.23
C ALA A 76 -1.12 19.55 6.45
N ARG A 77 -0.80 20.72 5.89
CA ARG A 77 -1.69 21.44 4.98
C ARG A 77 -1.29 21.17 3.52
N PRO A 78 -2.26 21.17 2.57
CA PRO A 78 -1.96 20.81 1.16
C PRO A 78 -0.90 21.71 0.49
N TRP A 79 -0.74 22.95 0.92
CA TRP A 79 0.26 23.88 0.38
C TRP A 79 1.67 23.68 0.94
N GLU A 80 1.82 22.94 2.04
CA GLU A 80 3.12 22.58 2.63
C GLU A 80 3.75 21.38 1.95
N LEU A 81 2.99 20.69 1.09
CA LEU A 81 3.39 19.41 0.52
C LEU A 81 4.05 19.59 -0.84
N ARG A 82 5.20 18.94 -1.00
CA ARG A 82 5.80 18.70 -2.31
C ARG A 82 5.08 17.53 -2.98
N LYS A 83 4.54 17.78 -4.16
CA LYS A 83 3.81 16.79 -4.96
C LYS A 83 4.73 16.20 -6.00
N THR A 84 4.85 14.88 -6.03
CA THR A 84 5.67 14.15 -7.01
C THR A 84 4.81 13.08 -7.66
N GLU A 85 4.74 13.09 -8.98
CA GLU A 85 4.04 12.08 -9.75
C GLU A 85 4.90 10.82 -9.83
N SER A 86 4.26 9.65 -9.72
CA SER A 86 4.93 8.35 -9.72
C SER A 86 3.97 7.26 -10.21
N ILE A 87 4.46 6.05 -10.23
CA ILE A 87 3.71 4.83 -10.53
C ILE A 87 3.77 3.94 -9.29
N ASP A 88 2.67 3.28 -8.98
CA ASP A 88 2.61 2.31 -7.90
C ASP A 88 3.36 1.04 -8.26
N VAL A 89 4.23 0.62 -7.35
CA VAL A 89 5.02 -0.62 -7.48
C VAL A 89 4.51 -1.73 -6.56
N MET A 90 3.42 -1.48 -5.82
CA MET A 90 2.85 -2.42 -4.85
C MET A 90 1.82 -3.35 -5.46
N ASP A 91 1.37 -3.05 -6.67
CA ASP A 91 0.46 -3.89 -7.44
C ASP A 91 0.98 -4.12 -8.88
N ALA A 92 0.41 -5.11 -9.55
CA ALA A 92 0.78 -5.46 -10.93
C ALA A 92 0.12 -4.54 -11.98
N ILE A 93 -0.83 -3.71 -11.59
CA ILE A 93 -1.54 -2.78 -12.49
C ILE A 93 -0.64 -1.60 -12.82
N GLY A 94 0.22 -1.19 -11.89
CA GLY A 94 1.06 -0.02 -12.06
C GLY A 94 0.26 1.27 -12.01
N SER A 95 -0.65 1.40 -11.05
CA SER A 95 -1.54 2.56 -10.89
C SER A 95 -0.78 3.86 -10.87
N SER A 96 -1.29 4.87 -11.57
CA SER A 96 -0.74 6.22 -11.55
C SER A 96 -1.01 6.90 -10.23
N ILE A 97 0.04 7.29 -9.52
CA ILE A 97 -0.05 7.88 -8.19
C ILE A 97 0.64 9.24 -8.10
N ARG A 98 0.28 9.97 -7.06
CA ARG A 98 0.97 11.17 -6.61
C ARG A 98 1.39 11.00 -5.17
N VAL A 99 2.68 11.15 -4.94
CA VAL A 99 3.28 11.12 -3.61
C VAL A 99 3.39 12.53 -3.08
N ASP A 100 2.74 12.81 -1.96
CA ASP A 100 2.77 14.08 -1.27
C ASP A 100 3.71 13.98 -0.05
N ALA A 101 4.83 14.72 -0.07
CA ALA A 101 5.86 14.68 0.96
C ALA A 101 6.07 16.05 1.64
N LYS A 102 6.43 16.03 2.93
CA LYS A 102 6.86 17.20 3.69
C LYS A 102 8.29 16.98 4.19
N GLY A 103 9.25 17.72 3.62
CA GLY A 103 10.66 17.44 3.85
C GLY A 103 11.04 16.05 3.34
N ALA A 104 11.59 15.22 4.19
CA ALA A 104 11.99 13.83 3.89
C ALA A 104 10.89 12.80 4.17
N ALA A 105 9.75 13.21 4.76
CA ALA A 105 8.68 12.30 5.13
C ALA A 105 7.56 12.28 4.08
N VAL A 106 7.16 11.09 3.66
CA VAL A 106 5.94 10.89 2.87
C VAL A 106 4.75 11.06 3.81
N MET A 107 3.78 11.88 3.41
CA MET A 107 2.61 12.22 4.22
C MET A 107 1.34 11.51 3.74
N ARG A 108 1.22 11.29 2.43
CA ARG A 108 0.12 10.55 1.82
C ARG A 108 0.43 10.16 0.38
N ILE A 109 -0.27 9.17 -0.10
CA ILE A 109 -0.33 8.79 -1.51
C ILE A 109 -1.76 8.99 -2.00
N MET A 110 -1.90 9.58 -3.18
CA MET A 110 -3.19 9.84 -3.82
C MET A 110 -3.20 9.29 -5.24
N PRO A 111 -4.35 8.87 -5.75
CA PRO A 111 -4.47 8.48 -7.15
C PRO A 111 -4.27 9.71 -8.06
N ARG A 112 -3.76 9.45 -9.25
CA ARG A 112 -3.74 10.37 -10.37
C ARG A 112 -4.60 9.80 -11.47
N VAL A 113 -5.43 10.63 -12.09
CA VAL A 113 -6.33 10.22 -13.16
C VAL A 113 -5.54 9.60 -14.32
N ASN A 114 -5.86 8.37 -14.66
CA ASN A 114 -5.36 7.66 -15.83
C ASN A 114 -6.43 6.69 -16.31
N GLU A 115 -7.19 7.11 -17.33
CA GLU A 115 -8.35 6.38 -17.86
C GLU A 115 -8.00 4.97 -18.37
N GLU A 116 -6.76 4.73 -18.78
CA GLU A 116 -6.33 3.44 -19.34
C GLU A 116 -5.89 2.43 -18.27
N VAL A 117 -5.58 2.87 -17.06
CA VAL A 117 -4.96 2.01 -16.03
C VAL A 117 -5.78 1.94 -14.76
N ASN A 118 -5.96 3.04 -14.06
CA ASN A 118 -6.60 3.05 -12.74
C ASN A 118 -7.76 4.04 -12.63
N GLU A 119 -8.15 4.68 -13.73
CA GLU A 119 -9.16 5.75 -13.72
C GLU A 119 -8.85 6.79 -12.62
N GLU A 120 -9.70 6.90 -11.61
CA GLU A 120 -9.54 7.82 -10.47
C GLU A 120 -9.24 7.06 -9.16
N TRP A 121 -9.08 5.73 -9.22
CA TRP A 121 -9.09 4.88 -8.03
C TRP A 121 -7.70 4.40 -7.64
N LEU A 122 -7.53 4.12 -6.35
CA LEU A 122 -6.32 3.55 -5.80
C LEU A 122 -6.67 2.56 -4.69
N SER A 123 -5.99 1.42 -4.66
CA SER A 123 -6.17 0.43 -3.61
C SER A 123 -5.69 0.96 -2.24
N ASP A 124 -6.31 0.50 -1.17
CA ASP A 124 -5.95 0.89 0.19
C ASP A 124 -4.54 0.41 0.55
N LYS A 125 -4.11 -0.73 0.02
CA LYS A 125 -2.73 -1.22 0.14
C LYS A 125 -1.74 -0.15 -0.35
N SER A 126 -1.90 0.33 -1.57
CA SER A 126 -1.02 1.34 -2.17
C SER A 126 -1.13 2.69 -1.48
N ARG A 127 -2.33 3.04 -1.03
CA ARG A 127 -2.61 4.31 -0.35
C ARG A 127 -1.93 4.44 1.00
N PHE A 128 -1.80 3.34 1.76
CA PHE A 128 -1.35 3.36 3.16
C PHE A 128 0.00 2.71 3.41
N VAL A 129 0.61 2.05 2.43
CA VAL A 129 1.89 1.34 2.59
C VAL A 129 3.07 2.25 2.95
N TRP A 130 2.96 3.55 2.69
CA TRP A 130 4.04 4.53 2.89
C TRP A 130 4.48 4.67 4.35
N ASP A 131 3.67 4.33 5.32
CA ASP A 131 4.02 4.40 6.73
C ASP A 131 5.17 3.42 7.09
N GLY A 132 5.28 2.32 6.36
CA GLY A 132 6.40 1.39 6.46
C GLY A 132 7.75 1.96 6.05
N LEU A 133 7.79 3.05 5.27
CA LEU A 133 9.04 3.67 4.83
C LEU A 133 9.86 4.26 6.00
N GLY A 134 9.20 4.67 7.05
CA GLY A 134 9.83 5.26 8.24
C GLY A 134 10.12 4.28 9.37
N ARG A 135 9.80 2.98 9.22
CA ARG A 135 9.84 2.01 10.31
C ARG A 135 10.65 0.77 9.95
N GLN A 136 11.56 0.38 10.82
CA GLN A 136 12.30 -0.89 10.75
C GLN A 136 12.92 -1.18 9.38
N ARG A 137 13.40 -0.13 8.69
CA ARG A 137 14.11 -0.29 7.41
C ARG A 137 15.53 -0.78 7.68
N LEU A 138 15.94 -1.79 6.92
CA LEU A 138 17.33 -2.21 6.89
C LEU A 138 18.10 -1.23 5.98
N ASP A 139 19.04 -0.51 6.54
CA ASP A 139 19.90 0.48 5.86
C ASP A 139 21.33 -0.01 5.66
N THR A 140 21.70 -1.05 6.40
CA THR A 140 23.01 -1.70 6.34
C THR A 140 22.86 -3.22 6.26
N PRO A 141 23.79 -3.94 5.64
CA PRO A 141 23.78 -5.40 5.70
C PRO A 141 24.17 -5.89 7.10
N TYR A 142 23.64 -7.05 7.45
CA TYR A 142 23.95 -7.72 8.73
C TYR A 142 24.51 -9.10 8.48
N VAL A 143 25.59 -9.43 9.16
CA VAL A 143 26.21 -10.75 9.15
C VAL A 143 26.04 -11.40 10.53
N ARG A 144 25.77 -12.70 10.54
CA ARG A 144 25.63 -13.47 11.78
C ARG A 144 26.98 -14.02 12.23
N GLU A 145 27.42 -13.60 13.41
CA GLU A 145 28.63 -14.09 14.05
C GLU A 145 28.30 -14.56 15.47
N ASN A 146 28.72 -15.77 15.82
CA ASN A 146 28.43 -16.40 17.11
C ASN A 146 26.94 -16.35 17.52
N GLY A 147 26.03 -16.54 16.54
CA GLY A 147 24.58 -16.54 16.75
C GLY A 147 23.93 -15.16 16.83
N LYS A 148 24.71 -14.04 16.88
CA LYS A 148 24.21 -12.66 16.93
C LYS A 148 24.42 -11.97 15.58
N LEU A 149 23.44 -11.15 15.19
CA LEU A 149 23.55 -10.28 14.01
C LEU A 149 24.38 -9.04 14.38
N ARG A 150 25.36 -8.71 13.54
CA ARG A 150 26.10 -7.45 13.60
C ARG A 150 26.06 -6.73 12.26
N PRO A 151 26.10 -5.39 12.26
CA PRO A 151 26.25 -4.65 11.01
C PRO A 151 27.59 -4.98 10.34
N ALA A 152 27.61 -5.02 9.02
CA ALA A 152 28.78 -5.34 8.21
C ALA A 152 28.81 -4.47 6.96
N ASP A 153 29.96 -4.36 6.33
CA ASP A 153 30.09 -3.72 5.03
C ASP A 153 29.57 -4.64 3.90
N TRP A 154 29.17 -4.05 2.79
CA TRP A 154 28.69 -4.80 1.63
C TRP A 154 29.72 -5.79 1.09
N SER A 155 31.01 -5.45 1.10
CA SER A 155 32.10 -6.35 0.67
C SER A 155 32.19 -7.60 1.53
N GLU A 156 32.08 -7.42 2.84
CA GLU A 156 32.06 -8.54 3.80
C GLU A 156 30.80 -9.41 3.62
N ALA A 157 29.63 -8.77 3.56
CA ALA A 157 28.36 -9.47 3.40
C ALA A 157 28.33 -10.30 2.10
N LEU A 158 28.80 -9.73 0.99
CA LEU A 158 28.87 -10.43 -0.30
C LEU A 158 29.90 -11.58 -0.28
N SER A 159 31.02 -11.43 0.45
CA SER A 159 31.99 -12.51 0.61
C SER A 159 31.41 -13.70 1.35
N VAL A 160 30.65 -13.44 2.41
CA VAL A 160 29.92 -14.50 3.14
C VAL A 160 28.87 -15.18 2.26
N VAL A 161 28.14 -14.42 1.45
CA VAL A 161 27.17 -14.96 0.49
C VAL A 161 27.88 -15.86 -0.55
N ALA A 162 28.97 -15.36 -1.14
CA ALA A 162 29.75 -16.13 -2.12
C ALA A 162 30.30 -17.43 -1.56
N GLU A 163 30.82 -17.42 -0.32
CA GLU A 163 31.26 -18.63 0.37
C GLU A 163 30.12 -19.66 0.51
N LYS A 164 28.91 -19.21 0.87
CA LYS A 164 27.74 -20.08 1.00
C LYS A 164 27.25 -20.61 -0.34
N LEU A 165 27.30 -19.80 -1.39
CA LEU A 165 26.89 -20.21 -2.75
C LEU A 165 27.86 -21.21 -3.39
N ASN A 166 29.13 -21.23 -2.99
CA ASN A 166 30.11 -22.23 -3.43
C ASN A 166 29.93 -23.59 -2.78
N GLY A 167 28.94 -23.74 -1.90
CA GLY A 167 28.59 -25.02 -1.25
C GLY A 167 27.77 -25.93 -2.14
N ASP A 168 27.08 -26.88 -1.51
CA ASP A 168 26.20 -27.84 -2.19
C ASP A 168 24.93 -27.12 -2.74
N ALA A 169 24.83 -27.04 -4.06
CA ALA A 169 23.70 -26.38 -4.75
C ALA A 169 22.34 -27.02 -4.43
N SER A 170 22.32 -28.33 -4.07
CA SER A 170 21.07 -29.01 -3.70
C SER A 170 20.43 -28.48 -2.39
N ARG A 171 21.22 -27.80 -1.57
CA ARG A 171 20.78 -27.21 -0.29
C ARG A 171 20.40 -25.74 -0.39
N ILE A 172 20.45 -25.18 -1.59
CA ILE A 172 20.14 -23.77 -1.85
C ILE A 172 18.77 -23.70 -2.52
N ALA A 173 17.91 -22.82 -2.00
CA ALA A 173 16.65 -22.46 -2.60
C ALA A 173 16.53 -20.93 -2.69
N VAL A 174 15.86 -20.45 -3.73
CA VAL A 174 15.67 -19.01 -3.99
C VAL A 174 14.20 -18.69 -4.07
N PHE A 175 13.80 -17.68 -3.33
CA PHE A 175 12.46 -17.11 -3.39
C PHE A 175 12.54 -15.65 -3.82
N ALA A 176 11.88 -15.33 -4.92
CA ALA A 176 11.65 -13.94 -5.30
C ALA A 176 10.40 -13.41 -4.60
N GLY A 177 10.51 -12.22 -3.99
CA GLY A 177 9.37 -11.58 -3.33
C GLY A 177 8.39 -10.98 -4.33
N ASP A 178 7.15 -10.73 -3.89
CA ASP A 178 6.06 -10.17 -4.69
C ASP A 178 6.40 -8.76 -5.26
N LEU A 179 7.33 -8.06 -4.62
CA LEU A 179 7.76 -6.72 -5.02
C LEU A 179 9.07 -6.70 -5.81
N ALA A 180 9.60 -7.89 -6.18
CA ALA A 180 10.80 -7.97 -6.98
C ALA A 180 10.48 -7.60 -8.44
N CYS A 181 11.31 -6.74 -9.04
CA CYS A 181 11.19 -6.41 -10.46
C CYS A 181 11.60 -7.59 -11.34
N VAL A 182 11.08 -7.64 -12.57
CA VAL A 182 11.34 -8.72 -13.52
C VAL A 182 12.83 -8.87 -13.81
N GLU A 183 13.55 -7.77 -13.93
CA GLU A 183 15.00 -7.75 -14.14
C GLU A 183 15.75 -8.39 -12.95
N GLY A 184 15.35 -8.08 -11.72
CA GLY A 184 15.91 -8.68 -10.51
C GLY A 184 15.63 -10.18 -10.44
N MET A 185 14.41 -10.61 -10.75
CA MET A 185 14.05 -12.03 -10.81
C MET A 185 14.86 -12.76 -11.88
N LYS A 186 15.04 -12.16 -13.07
CA LYS A 186 15.82 -12.73 -14.15
C LYS A 186 17.29 -12.84 -13.79
N ALA A 187 17.88 -11.80 -13.21
CA ALA A 187 19.27 -11.81 -12.76
C ALA A 187 19.51 -12.87 -11.67
N ALA A 188 18.61 -12.99 -10.70
CA ALA A 188 18.66 -14.00 -9.67
C ALA A 188 18.60 -15.42 -10.28
N LYS A 189 17.67 -15.65 -11.21
CA LYS A 189 17.55 -16.91 -11.93
C LYS A 189 18.83 -17.27 -12.69
N ASP A 190 19.39 -16.33 -13.43
CA ASP A 190 20.60 -16.57 -14.23
C ASP A 190 21.81 -16.89 -13.33
N LEU A 191 22.00 -16.12 -12.26
CA LEU A 191 23.05 -16.36 -11.29
C LEU A 191 22.91 -17.76 -10.67
N MET A 192 21.73 -18.11 -10.17
CA MET A 192 21.49 -19.38 -9.50
C MET A 192 21.58 -20.58 -10.46
N THR A 193 21.16 -20.40 -11.71
CA THR A 193 21.35 -21.43 -12.76
C THR A 193 22.84 -21.65 -13.03
N ALA A 194 23.64 -20.59 -13.06
CA ALA A 194 25.10 -20.69 -13.23
C ALA A 194 25.78 -21.42 -12.05
N VAL A 195 25.25 -21.31 -10.85
CA VAL A 195 25.70 -22.02 -9.64
C VAL A 195 25.17 -23.47 -9.60
N GLY A 196 24.19 -23.82 -10.43
CA GLY A 196 23.59 -25.15 -10.47
C GLY A 196 22.40 -25.35 -9.53
N VAL A 197 21.80 -24.26 -9.03
CA VAL A 197 20.61 -24.32 -8.18
C VAL A 197 19.36 -24.50 -9.03
N THR A 198 18.53 -25.49 -8.68
CA THR A 198 17.28 -25.81 -9.38
C THR A 198 16.03 -25.44 -8.61
N ALA A 199 16.14 -25.22 -7.29
CA ALA A 199 15.02 -24.87 -6.42
C ALA A 199 14.77 -23.35 -6.47
N LEU A 200 13.95 -22.92 -7.43
CA LEU A 200 13.57 -21.52 -7.63
C LEU A 200 12.05 -21.39 -7.54
N ASP A 201 11.53 -20.46 -6.73
CA ASP A 201 10.11 -20.17 -6.64
C ASP A 201 9.89 -18.66 -6.40
N CYS A 202 8.70 -18.15 -6.77
CA CYS A 202 8.28 -16.76 -6.52
C CYS A 202 6.96 -16.67 -5.74
N ARG A 203 6.39 -17.80 -5.31
CA ARG A 203 5.12 -17.85 -4.59
C ARG A 203 5.35 -17.80 -3.10
N LEU A 204 5.18 -16.63 -2.50
CA LEU A 204 5.33 -16.42 -1.05
C LEU A 204 4.05 -16.72 -0.26
N SER A 205 2.90 -16.43 -0.84
CA SER A 205 1.62 -16.79 -0.26
C SER A 205 1.19 -18.14 -0.77
N GLY A 206 0.87 -19.07 0.13
CA GLY A 206 0.32 -20.37 -0.21
C GLY A 206 -1.06 -20.20 -0.86
N LEU A 207 -1.09 -19.79 -2.11
CA LEU A 207 -2.24 -20.01 -2.96
C LEU A 207 -2.42 -21.52 -3.05
N SER A 208 -3.35 -21.99 -2.23
CA SER A 208 -3.79 -23.39 -2.33
C SER A 208 -4.30 -23.61 -3.75
N LEU A 209 -3.54 -24.33 -4.55
CA LEU A 209 -3.95 -24.78 -5.88
C LEU A 209 -5.19 -25.70 -5.86
N ILE A 210 -5.74 -25.96 -4.66
CA ILE A 210 -6.96 -26.74 -4.45
C ILE A 210 -8.20 -26.00 -4.99
N HIS A 211 -8.11 -24.70 -5.24
CA HIS A 211 -9.22 -23.88 -5.73
C HIS A 211 -9.09 -23.43 -7.20
N ILE A 212 -8.15 -24.00 -7.93
CA ILE A 212 -8.04 -23.78 -9.39
C ILE A 212 -8.62 -24.99 -10.11
#